data_83be180e93766301d2f53b9dacb33bd8
#
_entry.id   83be180e93766301d2f53b9dacb33bd8
#
_cell.length_a   1.000
_cell.length_b   1.000
_cell.length_c   1.000
_cell.angle_alpha   90.00
_cell.angle_beta   90.00
_cell.angle_gamma   90.00
#
_symmetry.space_group_name_H-M   'P 1'
#
loop_
_entity.id
_entity.type
_entity.pdbx_description
1 polymer ?
#
loop_
_entity_poly.entity_id
_entity_poly.type
_entity_poly.pdbx_seq_one_letter_code
_entity_poly.pdbx_strand_id
1 'polypeptide(L)'
;MTVRTFGTNAVDWERRIDLERLREDRLARLRESLERSELGALLTFDFANIRYMTATHIGTWAMDKLIRFAVLPRGGEPVLWDFGSAAKHHQLYNPWLDGANRARAGISTLRGAFNPNAGIAEEVARKVATVLREHGRADAPVGVDLIEMPILMALQKEGLTVVDGQQVFLDARRIKTPDEIGLLAQA
;
A
#
# COMPACT_ATOMS: atom_id res chain seq x y z
N MET A 1 27.17 -1.95 17.27
CA MET A 1 27.53 -3.35 17.01
C MET A 1 28.04 -3.42 15.58
N THR A 2 29.33 -3.73 15.36
CA THR A 2 29.88 -3.77 13.99
C THR A 2 29.51 -5.12 13.38
N VAL A 3 28.65 -5.12 12.37
CA VAL A 3 28.30 -6.35 11.64
C VAL A 3 29.49 -6.72 10.74
N ARG A 4 30.00 -7.93 10.92
CA ARG A 4 31.08 -8.44 10.08
C ARG A 4 30.55 -8.79 8.69
N THR A 5 31.12 -8.23 7.65
CA THR A 5 30.86 -8.61 6.26
C THR A 5 31.68 -9.83 5.86
N PHE A 6 31.08 -10.81 5.22
CA PHE A 6 31.73 -12.02 4.73
C PHE A 6 32.18 -11.88 3.27
N GLY A 7 32.91 -10.82 2.96
CA GLY A 7 33.46 -10.60 1.63
C GLY A 7 33.07 -9.26 0.99
N THR A 8 33.60 -9.02 -0.20
CA THR A 8 33.42 -7.77 -0.95
C THR A 8 32.11 -7.72 -1.75
N ASN A 9 31.42 -8.83 -1.93
CA ASN A 9 30.22 -8.94 -2.78
C ASN A 9 28.91 -8.60 -2.04
N ALA A 10 28.98 -8.22 -0.75
CA ALA A 10 27.84 -7.81 0.07
C ALA A 10 26.63 -8.77 0.02
N VAL A 11 26.87 -10.06 -0.14
CA VAL A 11 25.84 -11.11 -0.23
C VAL A 11 25.08 -11.37 1.08
N ASP A 12 25.57 -10.80 2.18
CA ASP A 12 24.98 -10.92 3.52
C ASP A 12 24.20 -9.65 3.93
N TRP A 13 23.80 -8.81 2.98
CA TRP A 13 23.09 -7.55 3.25
C TRP A 13 21.80 -7.76 4.05
N GLU A 14 21.07 -8.85 3.79
CA GLU A 14 19.85 -9.20 4.50
C GLU A 14 20.07 -9.37 6.01
N ARG A 15 21.27 -9.80 6.42
CA ARG A 15 21.63 -9.95 7.85
C ARG A 15 21.95 -8.64 8.54
N ARG A 16 22.13 -7.55 7.78
CA ARG A 16 22.46 -6.22 8.31
C ARG A 16 21.23 -5.36 8.51
N ILE A 17 20.13 -5.73 7.88
CA ILE A 17 18.88 -5.00 7.91
C ILE A 17 17.89 -5.76 8.78
N ASP A 18 17.33 -5.09 9.76
CA ASP A 18 16.20 -5.59 10.52
C ASP A 18 14.92 -5.31 9.72
N LEU A 19 14.49 -6.30 8.96
CA LEU A 19 13.32 -6.16 8.06
C LEU A 19 12.00 -6.04 8.83
N GLU A 20 11.92 -6.58 10.05
CA GLU A 20 10.75 -6.44 10.91
C GLU A 20 10.63 -5.00 11.42
N ARG A 21 11.68 -4.48 12.02
CA ARG A 21 11.75 -3.08 12.46
C ARG A 21 11.55 -2.11 11.30
N LEU A 22 12.17 -2.37 10.13
CA LEU A 22 11.99 -1.56 8.93
C LEU A 22 10.51 -1.44 8.53
N ARG A 23 9.77 -2.56 8.57
CA ARG A 23 8.33 -2.60 8.27
C ARG A 23 7.54 -1.78 9.28
N GLU A 24 7.79 -2.01 10.56
CA GLU A 24 7.10 -1.36 11.66
C GLU A 24 7.34 0.15 11.67
N ASP A 25 8.59 0.58 11.53
CA ASP A 25 8.96 1.99 11.46
C ASP A 25 8.29 2.71 10.29
N ARG A 26 8.24 2.08 9.11
CA ARG A 26 7.57 2.65 7.93
C ARG A 26 6.09 2.84 8.16
N LEU A 27 5.42 1.82 8.66
CA LEU A 27 3.98 1.89 8.93
C LEU A 27 3.68 2.89 10.05
N ALA A 28 4.49 2.92 11.11
CA ALA A 28 4.35 3.89 12.20
C ALA A 28 4.47 5.33 11.70
N ARG A 29 5.47 5.64 10.87
CA ARG A 29 5.63 6.98 10.27
C ARG A 29 4.49 7.36 9.34
N LEU A 30 3.97 6.41 8.57
CA LEU A 30 2.82 6.68 7.70
C LEU A 30 1.57 6.96 8.53
N ARG A 31 1.35 6.21 9.60
CA ARG A 31 0.26 6.49 10.56
C ARG A 31 0.41 7.86 11.22
N GLU A 32 1.60 8.18 11.71
CA GLU A 32 1.87 9.48 12.30
C GLU A 32 1.61 10.63 11.31
N SER A 33 2.02 10.47 10.04
CA SER A 33 1.75 11.46 9.00
C SER A 33 0.25 11.58 8.69
N LEU A 34 -0.47 10.47 8.66
CA LEU A 34 -1.93 10.44 8.49
C LEU A 34 -2.64 11.11 9.68
N GLU A 35 -2.20 10.85 10.93
CA GLU A 35 -2.78 11.45 12.12
C GLU A 35 -2.59 12.98 12.19
N ARG A 36 -1.53 13.50 11.58
CA ARG A 36 -1.30 14.97 11.48
C ARG A 36 -2.09 15.63 10.35
N SER A 37 -2.70 14.86 9.47
CA SER A 37 -3.55 15.36 8.36
C SER A 37 -5.02 15.43 8.79
N GLU A 38 -5.89 15.91 7.90
CA GLU A 38 -7.35 15.87 8.08
C GLU A 38 -8.00 14.66 7.39
N LEU A 39 -7.18 13.75 6.84
CA LEU A 39 -7.66 12.61 6.07
C LEU A 39 -8.21 11.51 6.98
N GLY A 40 -9.28 10.87 6.56
CA GLY A 40 -9.83 9.67 7.19
C GLY A 40 -9.12 8.38 6.79
N ALA A 41 -8.44 8.40 5.65
CA ALA A 41 -7.69 7.26 5.13
C ALA A 41 -6.69 7.68 4.05
N LEU A 42 -5.73 6.80 3.78
CA LEU A 42 -4.87 6.83 2.59
C LEU A 42 -5.23 5.67 1.67
N LEU A 43 -5.45 5.97 0.40
CA LEU A 43 -5.59 5.00 -0.69
C LEU A 43 -4.40 5.17 -1.63
N THR A 44 -3.70 4.09 -1.95
CA THR A 44 -2.53 4.15 -2.83
C THR A 44 -2.61 3.16 -3.97
N PHE A 45 -2.27 3.63 -5.17
CA PHE A 45 -2.07 2.85 -6.39
C PHE A 45 -0.60 2.88 -6.83
N ASP A 46 0.23 3.67 -6.18
CA ASP A 46 1.67 3.70 -6.45
C ASP A 46 2.36 2.50 -5.80
N PHE A 47 3.15 1.76 -6.60
CA PHE A 47 3.80 0.54 -6.14
C PHE A 47 4.81 0.78 -5.01
N ALA A 48 5.48 1.94 -4.99
CA ALA A 48 6.44 2.26 -3.95
C ALA A 48 5.73 2.60 -2.63
N ASN A 49 4.60 3.31 -2.70
CA ASN A 49 3.77 3.62 -1.54
C ASN A 49 3.06 2.37 -1.01
N ILE A 50 2.58 1.48 -1.88
CA ILE A 50 2.05 0.17 -1.47
C ILE A 50 3.12 -0.62 -0.72
N ARG A 51 4.34 -0.70 -1.28
CA ARG A 51 5.47 -1.38 -0.62
C ARG A 51 5.83 -0.73 0.71
N TYR A 52 5.81 0.60 0.80
CA TYR A 52 6.08 1.32 2.04
C TYR A 52 5.04 1.01 3.11
N MET A 53 3.76 1.02 2.74
CA MET A 53 2.62 0.78 3.63
C MET A 53 2.50 -0.68 4.08
N THR A 54 2.74 -1.64 3.18
CA THR A 54 2.39 -3.06 3.38
C THR A 54 3.59 -3.98 3.47
N ALA A 55 4.80 -3.50 3.18
CA ALA A 55 6.04 -4.28 3.04
C ALA A 55 5.92 -5.45 2.05
N THR A 56 5.12 -5.30 0.99
CA THR A 56 4.91 -6.32 -0.03
C THR A 56 5.44 -5.90 -1.39
N HIS A 57 5.86 -6.86 -2.21
CA HIS A 57 6.33 -6.62 -3.58
C HIS A 57 5.99 -7.81 -4.49
N ILE A 58 5.60 -7.55 -5.73
CA ILE A 58 5.24 -8.56 -6.73
C ILE A 58 5.87 -8.31 -8.12
N GLY A 59 6.99 -7.62 -8.17
CA GLY A 59 7.69 -7.33 -9.43
C GLY A 59 6.89 -6.42 -10.38
N THR A 60 6.98 -6.68 -11.68
CA THR A 60 6.41 -5.83 -12.73
C THR A 60 4.88 -5.76 -12.74
N TRP A 61 4.19 -6.77 -12.24
CA TRP A 61 2.73 -6.77 -12.08
C TRP A 61 2.21 -5.68 -11.15
N ALA A 62 3.09 -5.15 -10.28
CA ALA A 62 2.76 -4.03 -9.41
C ALA A 62 2.41 -2.73 -10.17
N MET A 63 2.70 -2.65 -11.46
CA MET A 63 2.49 -1.44 -12.26
C MET A 63 1.04 -1.30 -12.76
N ASP A 64 0.25 -2.36 -12.75
CA ASP A 64 -1.17 -2.27 -13.08
C ASP A 64 -1.99 -1.82 -11.88
N LYS A 65 -2.53 -0.61 -11.95
CA LYS A 65 -3.21 0.05 -10.84
C LYS A 65 -4.56 -0.55 -10.47
N LEU A 66 -5.20 -1.23 -11.41
CA LEU A 66 -6.49 -1.90 -11.14
C LEU A 66 -6.27 -3.23 -10.42
N ILE A 67 -5.14 -3.88 -10.64
CA ILE A 67 -4.80 -5.15 -10.03
C ILE A 67 -4.38 -4.98 -8.58
N ARG A 68 -3.58 -3.94 -8.29
CA ARG A 68 -2.94 -3.76 -7.00
C ARG A 68 -3.17 -2.38 -6.43
N PHE A 69 -3.72 -2.34 -5.22
CA PHE A 69 -3.93 -1.11 -4.46
C PHE A 69 -4.03 -1.44 -2.97
N ALA A 70 -3.82 -0.43 -2.13
CA ALA A 70 -3.92 -0.59 -0.68
C ALA A 70 -4.60 0.60 -0.01
N VAL A 71 -5.29 0.35 1.08
CA VAL A 71 -5.95 1.35 1.93
C VAL A 71 -5.42 1.27 3.35
N LEU A 72 -5.11 2.40 3.94
CA LEU A 72 -4.84 2.55 5.36
C LEU A 72 -5.91 3.48 5.97
N PRO A 73 -6.92 2.94 6.66
CA PRO A 73 -7.85 3.75 7.44
C PRO A 73 -7.14 4.39 8.64
N ARG A 74 -7.50 5.63 8.99
CA ARG A 74 -7.00 6.28 10.21
C ARG A 74 -7.37 5.45 11.44
N GLY A 75 -6.39 5.12 12.25
CA GLY A 75 -6.55 4.26 13.43
C GLY A 75 -6.71 2.76 13.11
N GLY A 76 -6.59 2.37 11.82
CA GLY A 76 -6.72 0.99 11.36
C GLY A 76 -5.41 0.37 10.89
N GLU A 77 -5.56 -0.82 10.31
CA GLU A 77 -4.49 -1.58 9.70
C GLU A 77 -4.56 -1.49 8.17
N PRO A 78 -3.43 -1.58 7.44
CA PRO A 78 -3.45 -1.56 5.98
C PRO A 78 -4.15 -2.80 5.41
N VAL A 79 -5.00 -2.58 4.41
CA VAL A 79 -5.64 -3.64 3.61
C VAL A 79 -5.10 -3.56 2.20
N LEU A 80 -4.58 -4.68 1.71
CA LEU A 80 -4.00 -4.83 0.37
C LEU A 80 -4.95 -5.65 -0.50
N TRP A 81 -5.17 -5.20 -1.73
CA TRP A 81 -5.73 -6.02 -2.80
C TRP A 81 -4.69 -6.28 -3.86
N ASP A 82 -4.62 -7.53 -4.29
CA ASP A 82 -3.71 -7.99 -5.32
C ASP A 82 -4.39 -9.05 -6.19
N PHE A 83 -3.83 -9.41 -7.34
CA PHE A 83 -4.45 -10.49 -8.13
C PHE A 83 -4.39 -11.83 -7.38
N GLY A 84 -5.31 -12.74 -7.69
CA GLY A 84 -5.61 -13.91 -6.85
C GLY A 84 -4.41 -14.73 -6.38
N SER A 85 -3.44 -15.07 -7.25
CA SER A 85 -2.26 -15.84 -6.86
C SER A 85 -1.30 -15.02 -5.98
N ALA A 86 -1.14 -13.72 -6.23
CA ALA A 86 -0.32 -12.85 -5.39
C ALA A 86 -0.98 -12.61 -4.04
N ALA A 87 -2.30 -12.40 -3.99
CA ALA A 87 -3.02 -12.31 -2.73
C ALA A 87 -2.82 -13.57 -1.89
N LYS A 88 -2.91 -14.75 -2.50
CA LYS A 88 -2.64 -16.03 -1.82
C LYS A 88 -1.21 -16.15 -1.33
N HIS A 89 -0.23 -15.70 -2.12
CA HIS A 89 1.16 -15.63 -1.69
C HIS A 89 1.32 -14.75 -0.45
N HIS A 90 0.74 -13.54 -0.46
CA HIS A 90 0.79 -12.65 0.69
C HIS A 90 0.14 -13.24 1.94
N GLN A 91 -0.98 -13.95 1.79
CA GLN A 91 -1.65 -14.64 2.90
C GLN A 91 -0.76 -15.70 3.56
N LEU A 92 0.11 -16.37 2.77
CA LEU A 92 0.95 -17.45 3.25
C LEU A 92 2.30 -16.98 3.81
N TYR A 93 2.89 -15.95 3.18
CA TYR A 93 4.28 -15.55 3.44
C TYR A 93 4.44 -14.19 4.10
N ASN A 94 3.36 -13.43 4.27
CA ASN A 94 3.39 -12.11 4.89
C ASN A 94 2.46 -12.09 6.13
N PRO A 95 2.85 -12.76 7.24
CA PRO A 95 1.96 -12.96 8.40
C PRO A 95 1.48 -11.63 9.03
N TRP A 96 2.22 -10.54 8.86
CA TRP A 96 1.81 -9.21 9.33
C TRP A 96 0.56 -8.64 8.63
N LEU A 97 0.10 -9.25 7.51
CA LEU A 97 -1.13 -8.87 6.82
C LEU A 97 -2.36 -9.67 7.29
N ASP A 98 -2.22 -10.49 8.34
CA ASP A 98 -3.35 -11.25 8.91
C ASP A 98 -4.15 -12.04 7.85
N GLY A 99 -3.43 -12.78 7.01
CA GLY A 99 -4.01 -13.65 6.01
C GLY A 99 -5.02 -12.95 5.07
N ALA A 100 -6.18 -13.57 4.88
CA ALA A 100 -7.23 -13.08 3.98
C ALA A 100 -7.96 -11.83 4.50
N ASN A 101 -7.81 -11.49 5.78
CA ASN A 101 -8.45 -10.30 6.34
C ASN A 101 -7.87 -9.03 5.73
N ARG A 102 -6.55 -9.00 5.53
CA ARG A 102 -5.84 -7.82 5.04
C ARG A 102 -5.10 -8.03 3.71
N ALA A 103 -4.84 -9.27 3.28
CA ALA A 103 -4.36 -9.59 1.93
C ALA A 103 -5.49 -10.20 1.11
N ARG A 104 -6.23 -9.37 0.39
CA ARG A 104 -7.48 -9.72 -0.29
C ARG A 104 -7.26 -9.90 -1.78
N ALA A 105 -8.02 -10.79 -2.41
CA ALA A 105 -8.07 -10.88 -3.86
C ALA A 105 -8.70 -9.60 -4.43
N GLY A 106 -7.96 -8.97 -5.31
CA GLY A 106 -8.40 -7.82 -6.10
C GLY A 106 -9.14 -8.27 -7.35
N ILE A 107 -8.83 -7.62 -8.46
CA ILE A 107 -9.42 -7.92 -9.76
C ILE A 107 -8.36 -8.64 -10.61
N SER A 108 -8.74 -9.77 -11.18
CA SER A 108 -7.84 -10.58 -12.01
C SER A 108 -7.96 -10.17 -13.48
N THR A 109 -7.58 -8.93 -13.80
CA THR A 109 -7.54 -8.44 -15.17
C THR A 109 -6.38 -7.48 -15.38
N LEU A 110 -5.96 -7.33 -16.62
CA LEU A 110 -4.98 -6.34 -17.03
C LEU A 110 -5.70 -5.09 -17.53
N ARG A 111 -5.16 -3.93 -17.19
CA ARG A 111 -5.62 -2.67 -17.71
C ARG A 111 -5.62 -2.67 -19.24
N GLY A 112 -6.70 -2.18 -19.84
CA GLY A 112 -6.89 -2.20 -21.28
C GLY A 112 -7.28 -3.55 -21.88
N ALA A 113 -7.33 -4.62 -21.06
CA ALA A 113 -7.75 -5.96 -21.49
C ALA A 113 -9.23 -6.26 -21.21
N PHE A 114 -10.01 -5.26 -20.81
CA PHE A 114 -11.44 -5.40 -20.52
C PHE A 114 -12.25 -4.27 -21.13
N ASN A 115 -13.53 -4.52 -21.34
CA ASN A 115 -14.45 -3.50 -21.81
C ASN A 115 -14.59 -2.39 -20.75
N PRO A 116 -14.51 -1.11 -21.12
CA PRO A 116 -14.68 0.00 -20.18
C PRO A 116 -15.98 -0.03 -19.36
N ASN A 117 -17.03 -0.67 -19.91
CA ASN A 117 -18.33 -0.81 -19.24
C ASN A 117 -18.45 -2.10 -18.41
N ALA A 118 -17.36 -2.83 -18.19
CA ALA A 118 -17.38 -4.07 -17.39
C ALA A 118 -17.52 -3.86 -15.88
N GLY A 119 -17.60 -2.61 -15.40
CA GLY A 119 -17.80 -2.29 -13.99
C GLY A 119 -16.57 -2.50 -13.10
N ILE A 120 -15.39 -2.58 -13.70
CA ILE A 120 -14.15 -2.88 -12.97
C ILE A 120 -13.75 -1.73 -12.03
N ALA A 121 -13.84 -0.48 -12.49
CA ALA A 121 -13.57 0.68 -11.66
C ALA A 121 -14.55 0.79 -10.48
N GLU A 122 -15.80 0.50 -10.72
CA GLU A 122 -16.85 0.45 -9.70
C GLU A 122 -16.62 -0.68 -8.69
N GLU A 123 -16.07 -1.81 -9.12
CA GLU A 123 -15.70 -2.89 -8.20
C GLU A 123 -14.55 -2.50 -7.29
N VAL A 124 -13.50 -1.83 -7.81
CA VAL A 124 -12.42 -1.26 -7.00
C VAL A 124 -12.99 -0.27 -5.98
N ALA A 125 -13.84 0.66 -6.43
CA ALA A 125 -14.44 1.67 -5.57
C ALA A 125 -15.27 1.06 -4.44
N ARG A 126 -16.10 0.05 -4.73
CA ARG A 126 -16.89 -0.67 -3.71
C ARG A 126 -16.01 -1.36 -2.69
N LYS A 127 -14.92 -2.03 -3.11
CA LYS A 127 -13.96 -2.68 -2.19
C LYS A 127 -13.35 -1.66 -1.22
N VAL A 128 -12.93 -0.50 -1.71
CA VAL A 128 -12.40 0.59 -0.91
C VAL A 128 -13.47 1.14 0.04
N ALA A 129 -14.64 1.50 -0.48
CA ALA A 129 -15.73 2.07 0.30
C ALA A 129 -16.20 1.13 1.42
N THR A 130 -16.22 -0.18 1.17
CA THR A 130 -16.58 -1.18 2.19
C THR A 130 -15.63 -1.10 3.38
N VAL A 131 -14.30 -1.11 3.15
CA VAL A 131 -13.32 -1.01 4.24
C VAL A 131 -13.46 0.32 4.99
N LEU A 132 -13.68 1.42 4.30
CA LEU A 132 -13.84 2.72 4.95
C LEU A 132 -15.11 2.79 5.81
N ARG A 133 -16.21 2.20 5.37
CA ARG A 133 -17.44 2.08 6.15
C ARG A 133 -17.27 1.19 7.38
N GLU A 134 -16.59 0.05 7.23
CA GLU A 134 -16.26 -0.87 8.34
C GLU A 134 -15.44 -0.16 9.44
N HIS A 135 -14.60 0.81 9.07
CA HIS A 135 -13.79 1.59 10.01
C HIS A 135 -14.42 2.93 10.43
N GLY A 136 -15.64 3.25 9.98
CA GLY A 136 -16.30 4.52 10.28
C GLY A 136 -15.54 5.74 9.69
N ARG A 137 -14.95 5.58 8.50
CA ARG A 137 -14.13 6.61 7.84
C ARG A 137 -14.67 7.04 6.46
N ALA A 138 -15.84 6.56 6.06
CA ALA A 138 -16.41 6.87 4.76
C ALA A 138 -16.83 8.34 4.61
N ASP A 139 -17.14 9.03 5.70
CA ASP A 139 -17.54 10.44 5.71
C ASP A 139 -16.36 11.42 5.76
N ALA A 140 -15.14 10.92 6.00
CA ALA A 140 -13.93 11.73 6.03
C ALA A 140 -13.19 11.69 4.67
N PRO A 141 -12.41 12.75 4.34
CA PRO A 141 -11.66 12.76 3.08
C PRO A 141 -10.68 11.61 2.95
N VAL A 142 -10.59 11.01 1.77
CA VAL A 142 -9.65 9.94 1.41
C VAL A 142 -8.52 10.55 0.59
N GLY A 143 -7.31 10.52 1.13
CA GLY A 143 -6.12 10.99 0.41
C GLY A 143 -5.61 9.92 -0.55
N VAL A 144 -5.42 10.30 -1.81
CA VAL A 144 -4.94 9.40 -2.87
C VAL A 144 -3.67 9.95 -3.50
N ASP A 145 -2.68 9.08 -3.74
CA ASP A 145 -1.40 9.47 -4.36
C ASP A 145 -1.50 9.62 -5.89
N LEU A 146 -1.82 8.54 -6.56
CA LEU A 146 -2.02 8.46 -8.01
C LEU A 146 -3.35 7.80 -8.27
N ILE A 147 -4.16 8.40 -9.15
CA ILE A 147 -5.45 7.82 -9.49
C ILE A 147 -5.80 8.04 -10.95
N GLU A 148 -6.49 7.10 -11.53
CA GLU A 148 -7.06 7.22 -12.86
C GLU A 148 -8.48 7.75 -12.79
N MET A 149 -8.83 8.57 -13.78
CA MET A 149 -10.14 9.21 -13.85
C MET A 149 -11.33 8.25 -13.65
N PRO A 150 -11.38 7.06 -14.29
CA PRO A 150 -12.50 6.14 -14.07
C PRO A 150 -12.64 5.68 -12.62
N ILE A 151 -11.51 5.44 -11.94
CA ILE A 151 -11.52 5.03 -10.53
C ILE A 151 -11.93 6.19 -9.63
N LEU A 152 -11.42 7.40 -9.90
CA LEU A 152 -11.82 8.61 -9.17
C LEU A 152 -13.33 8.82 -9.26
N MET A 153 -13.89 8.77 -10.46
CA MET A 153 -15.34 8.93 -10.67
C MET A 153 -16.14 7.84 -9.96
N ALA A 154 -15.64 6.60 -9.96
CA ALA A 154 -16.32 5.50 -9.28
C ALA A 154 -16.26 5.66 -7.74
N LEU A 155 -15.16 6.12 -7.16
CA LEU A 155 -15.07 6.44 -5.73
C LEU A 155 -16.03 7.57 -5.34
N GLN A 156 -16.10 8.63 -6.13
CA GLN A 156 -17.05 9.73 -5.92
C GLN A 156 -18.52 9.25 -6.01
N LYS A 157 -18.81 8.34 -6.93
CA LYS A 157 -20.13 7.71 -7.05
C LYS A 157 -20.50 6.83 -5.86
N GLU A 158 -19.50 6.23 -5.18
CA GLU A 158 -19.68 5.54 -3.89
C GLU A 158 -19.90 6.52 -2.71
N GLY A 159 -19.89 7.83 -2.94
CA GLY A 159 -20.08 8.87 -1.94
C GLY A 159 -18.80 9.31 -1.20
N LEU A 160 -17.64 8.88 -1.66
CA LEU A 160 -16.38 9.23 -1.02
C LEU A 160 -15.86 10.60 -1.48
N THR A 161 -15.36 11.40 -0.55
CA THR A 161 -14.62 12.63 -0.85
C THR A 161 -13.16 12.28 -1.08
N VAL A 162 -12.71 12.38 -2.33
CA VAL A 162 -11.33 12.05 -2.73
C VAL A 162 -10.52 13.33 -2.88
N VAL A 163 -9.36 13.39 -2.23
CA VAL A 163 -8.43 14.52 -2.27
C VAL A 163 -6.99 14.05 -2.51
N ASP A 164 -6.07 14.98 -2.78
CA ASP A 164 -4.65 14.66 -2.89
C ASP A 164 -4.08 14.21 -1.54
N GLY A 165 -3.49 13.03 -1.51
CA GLY A 165 -2.81 12.43 -0.35
C GLY A 165 -1.31 12.29 -0.53
N GLN A 166 -0.75 12.72 -1.68
CA GLN A 166 0.65 12.52 -2.01
C GLN A 166 1.59 13.13 -0.96
N GLN A 167 1.26 14.32 -0.43
CA GLN A 167 2.12 14.98 0.56
C GLN A 167 2.25 14.17 1.85
N VAL A 168 1.20 13.47 2.27
CA VAL A 168 1.23 12.62 3.47
C VAL A 168 2.22 11.46 3.31
N PHE A 169 2.27 10.84 2.12
CA PHE A 169 3.27 9.82 1.82
C PHE A 169 4.69 10.40 1.75
N LEU A 170 4.87 11.57 1.16
CA LEU A 170 6.17 12.22 1.07
C LEU A 170 6.71 12.57 2.45
N ASP A 171 5.89 13.11 3.33
CA ASP A 171 6.28 13.47 4.70
C ASP A 171 6.71 12.24 5.51
N ALA A 172 5.97 11.13 5.39
CA ALA A 172 6.34 9.87 6.02
C ALA A 172 7.70 9.32 5.55
N ARG A 173 8.03 9.52 4.26
CA ARG A 173 9.21 8.96 3.59
C ARG A 173 10.43 9.88 3.57
N ARG A 174 10.26 11.16 3.90
CA ARG A 174 11.28 12.20 3.77
C ARG A 174 12.53 11.90 4.58
N ILE A 175 12.37 11.59 5.86
CA ILE A 175 13.46 11.26 6.77
C ILE A 175 13.62 9.74 6.82
N LYS A 176 14.80 9.23 6.47
CA LYS A 176 15.07 7.78 6.40
C LYS A 176 15.38 7.21 7.79
N THR A 177 14.93 5.98 8.02
CA THR A 177 15.34 5.19 9.20
C THR A 177 16.75 4.64 9.02
N PRO A 178 17.42 4.19 10.09
CA PRO A 178 18.72 3.53 9.96
C PRO A 178 18.70 2.32 9.01
N ASP A 179 17.63 1.51 9.04
CA ASP A 179 17.50 0.36 8.14
C ASP A 179 17.26 0.79 6.69
N GLU A 180 16.52 1.86 6.45
CA GLU A 180 16.37 2.44 5.11
C GLU A 180 17.69 2.99 4.56
N ILE A 181 18.48 3.64 5.42
CA ILE A 181 19.84 4.10 5.05
C ILE A 181 20.73 2.88 4.72
N GLY A 182 20.64 1.83 5.54
CA GLY A 182 21.35 0.58 5.28
C GLY A 182 20.99 -0.05 3.93
N LEU A 183 19.71 -0.09 3.57
CA LEU A 183 19.25 -0.56 2.26
C LEU A 183 19.78 0.30 1.11
N LEU A 184 19.69 1.62 1.24
CA LEU A 184 20.17 2.56 0.22
C LEU A 184 21.69 2.47 0.02
N ALA A 185 22.45 2.16 1.08
CA ALA A 185 23.90 1.98 1.00
C ALA A 185 24.31 0.65 0.33
N GLN A 186 23.39 -0.29 0.16
CA GLN A 186 23.62 -1.58 -0.50
C GLN A 186 23.14 -1.59 -1.96
N ALA A 187 22.26 -0.66 -2.36
CA ALA A 187 21.72 -0.54 -3.72
C ALA A 187 22.71 0.11 -4.68
#